data_32d9159d5e2b052349d941978e7a6687
#
_entry.id   32d9159d5e2b052349d941978e7a6687
#
_cell.length_a   1.000
_cell.length_b   1.000
_cell.length_c   1.000
_cell.angle_alpha   90.00
_cell.angle_beta   90.00
_cell.angle_gamma   90.00
#
_symmetry.space_group_name_H-M   'P 1'
#
loop_
_entity.id
_entity.type
_entity.pdbx_description
1 polymer ?
#
loop_
_entity_poly.entity_id
_entity_poly.type
_entity_poly.pdbx_seq_one_letter_code
_entity_poly.pdbx_strand_id
1 'polypeptide(L)'
;MIKAYRMQDKARGVGFDWDQKSQVWDKVAEEIEELKQEIVAGDMDKMEDEFGDVFFSLINAARLYNINPEDALERTNRKFLSRFSLMEQETIKKGLDLKKMNLDELNLYWEKAKEELKKGGK
;
A
#
# COMPACT_ATOMS: atom_id res chain seq x y z
N MET A 1 7.70 -9.05 -2.05
CA MET A 1 6.41 -9.64 -1.67
C MET A 1 6.27 -11.12 -2.02
N ILE A 2 6.65 -11.51 -3.20
CA ILE A 2 6.57 -12.92 -3.64
C ILE A 2 7.35 -13.85 -2.72
N LYS A 3 8.59 -13.49 -2.39
CA LYS A 3 9.44 -14.28 -1.50
C LYS A 3 8.80 -14.48 -0.12
N ALA A 4 8.29 -13.40 0.48
CA ALA A 4 7.63 -13.47 1.78
C ALA A 4 6.40 -14.38 1.74
N TYR A 5 5.57 -14.23 0.71
CA TYR A 5 4.39 -15.06 0.52
C TYR A 5 4.75 -16.55 0.44
N ARG A 6 5.77 -16.88 -0.36
CA ARG A 6 6.22 -18.27 -0.54
C ARG A 6 6.76 -18.87 0.74
N MET A 7 7.52 -18.07 1.52
CA MET A 7 8.06 -18.54 2.80
C MET A 7 6.95 -18.80 3.81
N GLN A 8 5.96 -17.93 3.86
CA GLN A 8 4.80 -18.08 4.75
C GLN A 8 3.97 -19.29 4.35
N ASP A 9 3.75 -19.50 3.05
CA ASP A 9 3.00 -20.65 2.57
C ASP A 9 3.72 -21.96 2.85
N LYS A 10 5.03 -21.97 2.71
CA LYS A 10 5.85 -23.13 3.07
C LYS A 10 5.75 -23.45 4.57
N ALA A 11 5.79 -22.43 5.43
CA ALA A 11 5.63 -22.60 6.87
C ALA A 11 4.26 -23.18 7.21
N ARG A 12 3.21 -22.69 6.54
CA ARG A 12 1.86 -23.22 6.70
C ARG A 12 1.80 -24.71 6.37
N GLY A 13 2.53 -25.14 5.34
CA GLY A 13 2.57 -26.53 4.90
C GLY A 13 3.07 -27.50 5.97
N VAL A 14 3.82 -27.03 6.96
CA VAL A 14 4.28 -27.84 8.10
C VAL A 14 3.51 -27.54 9.39
N GLY A 15 2.36 -26.88 9.27
CA GLY A 15 1.49 -26.57 10.40
C GLY A 15 1.83 -25.29 11.15
N PHE A 16 2.79 -24.51 10.68
CA PHE A 16 3.15 -23.24 11.31
C PHE A 16 2.35 -22.12 10.67
N ASP A 17 1.16 -21.88 11.21
CA ASP A 17 0.24 -20.84 10.72
C ASP A 17 -0.68 -20.37 11.85
N TRP A 18 -1.42 -19.30 11.57
CA TRP A 18 -2.42 -18.78 12.50
C TRP A 18 -3.65 -19.69 12.53
N ASP A 19 -4.18 -19.93 13.74
CA ASP A 19 -5.41 -20.70 13.91
C ASP A 19 -6.64 -19.94 13.40
N GLN A 20 -6.64 -18.62 13.60
CA GLN A 20 -7.74 -17.75 13.22
C GLN A 20 -7.21 -16.51 12.49
N LYS A 21 -7.96 -16.05 11.49
CA LYS A 21 -7.61 -14.87 10.71
C LYS A 21 -7.52 -13.60 11.56
N SER A 22 -8.33 -13.50 12.61
CA SER A 22 -8.31 -12.37 13.53
C SER A 22 -6.94 -12.18 14.20
N GLN A 23 -6.21 -13.25 14.43
CA GLN A 23 -4.89 -13.21 15.07
C GLN A 23 -3.86 -12.48 14.22
N VAL A 24 -3.94 -12.63 12.89
CA VAL A 24 -3.01 -11.94 12.00
C VAL A 24 -3.24 -10.42 12.01
N TRP A 25 -4.48 -9.99 12.17
CA TRP A 25 -4.78 -8.56 12.30
C TRP A 25 -4.25 -7.96 13.59
N ASP A 26 -4.29 -8.72 14.69
CA ASP A 26 -3.67 -8.31 15.95
C ASP A 26 -2.17 -8.14 15.77
N LYS A 27 -1.54 -9.03 15.01
CA LYS A 27 -0.11 -8.94 14.70
C LYS A 27 0.21 -7.72 13.86
N VAL A 28 -0.61 -7.43 12.84
CA VAL A 28 -0.45 -6.23 12.01
C VAL A 28 -0.50 -4.98 12.88
N ALA A 29 -1.48 -4.89 13.78
CA ALA A 29 -1.62 -3.74 14.68
C ALA A 29 -0.41 -3.60 15.60
N GLU A 30 0.09 -4.71 16.13
CA GLU A 30 1.28 -4.74 17.00
C GLU A 30 2.51 -4.20 16.27
N GLU A 31 2.74 -4.67 15.03
CA GLU A 31 3.90 -4.25 14.24
C GLU A 31 3.83 -2.76 13.86
N ILE A 32 2.63 -2.26 13.55
CA ILE A 32 2.44 -0.83 13.27
C ILE A 32 2.78 0.01 14.50
N GLU A 33 2.36 -0.42 15.69
CA GLU A 33 2.64 0.29 16.92
C GLU A 33 4.15 0.30 17.24
N GLU A 34 4.82 -0.82 17.04
CA GLU A 34 6.28 -0.91 17.21
C GLU A 34 7.01 0.02 16.25
N LEU A 35 6.53 0.10 14.98
CA LEU A 35 7.09 1.03 14.00
C LEU A 35 6.95 2.49 14.47
N LYS A 36 5.79 2.86 14.97
CA LYS A 36 5.55 4.22 15.47
C LYS A 36 6.50 4.58 16.60
N GLN A 37 6.77 3.64 17.50
CA GLN A 37 7.70 3.82 18.61
C GLN A 37 9.13 4.06 18.10
N GLU A 38 9.57 3.32 17.09
CA GLU A 38 10.89 3.48 16.52
C GLU A 38 11.04 4.81 15.74
N ILE A 39 9.96 5.27 15.11
CA ILE A 39 9.94 6.59 14.46
C ILE A 39 10.16 7.70 15.49
N VAL A 40 9.51 7.61 16.64
CA VAL A 40 9.70 8.57 17.74
C VAL A 40 11.12 8.51 18.27
N ALA A 41 11.68 7.32 18.42
CA ALA A 41 13.05 7.10 18.92
C ALA A 41 14.12 7.60 17.92
N GLY A 42 13.80 7.66 16.64
CA GLY A 42 14.69 8.19 15.61
C GLY A 42 15.82 7.27 15.15
N ASP A 43 15.74 5.98 15.44
CA ASP A 43 16.73 4.98 15.01
C ASP A 43 16.35 4.45 13.62
N MET A 44 17.07 4.88 12.59
CA MET A 44 16.77 4.53 11.20
C MET A 44 16.86 3.03 10.90
N ASP A 45 17.83 2.34 11.48
CA ASP A 45 18.01 0.90 11.26
C ASP A 45 16.83 0.13 11.84
N LYS A 46 16.40 0.50 13.04
CA LYS A 46 15.24 -0.11 13.67
C LYS A 46 13.94 0.22 12.96
N MET A 47 13.81 1.45 12.42
CA MET A 47 12.66 1.81 11.59
C MET A 47 12.58 0.91 10.36
N GLU A 48 13.70 0.68 9.68
CA GLU A 48 13.74 -0.17 8.50
C GLU A 48 13.30 -1.59 8.83
N ASP A 49 13.81 -2.14 9.94
CA ASP A 49 13.42 -3.47 10.41
C ASP A 49 11.92 -3.54 10.67
N GLU A 50 11.37 -2.54 11.35
CA GLU A 50 9.94 -2.52 11.69
C GLU A 50 9.05 -2.31 10.46
N PHE A 51 9.48 -1.51 9.48
CA PHE A 51 8.78 -1.44 8.21
C PHE A 51 8.71 -2.80 7.53
N GLY A 52 9.82 -3.54 7.54
CA GLY A 52 9.86 -4.91 7.01
C GLY A 52 8.87 -5.82 7.72
N ASP A 53 8.79 -5.73 9.04
CA ASP A 53 7.87 -6.52 9.85
C ASP A 53 6.40 -6.17 9.54
N VAL A 54 6.10 -4.89 9.35
CA VAL A 54 4.75 -4.46 8.94
C VAL A 54 4.39 -5.06 7.58
N PHE A 55 5.27 -4.91 6.59
CA PHE A 55 5.03 -5.48 5.26
C PHE A 55 4.84 -6.99 5.32
N PHE A 56 5.68 -7.68 6.07
CA PHE A 56 5.61 -9.13 6.23
C PHE A 56 4.27 -9.55 6.83
N SER A 57 3.81 -8.85 7.87
CA SER A 57 2.53 -9.16 8.51
C SER A 57 1.33 -8.89 7.60
N LEU A 58 1.38 -7.82 6.78
CA LEU A 58 0.33 -7.51 5.80
C LEU A 58 0.27 -8.56 4.69
N ILE A 59 1.43 -9.02 4.21
CA ILE A 59 1.50 -10.08 3.21
C ILE A 59 0.88 -11.36 3.77
N ASN A 60 1.16 -11.66 5.02
CA ASN A 60 0.57 -12.82 5.69
C ASN A 60 -0.95 -12.69 5.82
N ALA A 61 -1.44 -11.49 6.15
CA ALA A 61 -2.88 -11.23 6.18
C ALA A 61 -3.53 -11.51 4.82
N ALA A 62 -2.95 -10.99 3.74
CA ALA A 62 -3.45 -11.24 2.38
C ALA A 62 -3.49 -12.73 2.06
N ARG A 63 -2.43 -13.45 2.40
CA ARG A 63 -2.33 -14.89 2.16
C ARG A 63 -3.47 -15.66 2.82
N LEU A 64 -3.83 -15.30 4.05
CA LEU A 64 -4.90 -15.98 4.77
C LEU A 64 -6.27 -15.84 4.11
N TYR A 65 -6.45 -14.81 3.29
CA TYR A 65 -7.67 -14.61 2.50
C TYR A 65 -7.51 -15.08 1.06
N ASN A 66 -6.43 -15.79 0.74
CA ASN A 66 -6.11 -16.28 -0.60
C ASN A 66 -5.95 -15.14 -1.62
N ILE A 67 -5.45 -14.01 -1.16
CA ILE A 67 -5.17 -12.84 -2.01
C ILE A 67 -3.67 -12.79 -2.25
N ASN A 68 -3.29 -12.65 -3.52
CA ASN A 68 -1.90 -12.43 -3.90
C ASN A 68 -1.56 -10.96 -3.65
N PRO A 69 -0.65 -10.64 -2.72
CA PRO A 69 -0.34 -9.25 -2.38
C PRO A 69 0.29 -8.47 -3.54
N GLU A 70 1.06 -9.14 -4.42
CA GLU A 70 1.61 -8.49 -5.61
C GLU A 70 0.51 -8.03 -6.56
N ASP A 71 -0.49 -8.89 -6.82
CA ASP A 71 -1.63 -8.54 -7.66
C ASP A 71 -2.46 -7.43 -7.05
N ALA A 72 -2.67 -7.46 -5.74
CA ALA A 72 -3.40 -6.42 -5.03
C ALA A 72 -2.68 -5.07 -5.16
N LEU A 73 -1.37 -5.05 -4.94
CA LEU A 73 -0.57 -3.84 -5.07
C LEU A 73 -0.55 -3.33 -6.51
N GLU A 74 -0.45 -4.24 -7.49
CA GLU A 74 -0.46 -3.89 -8.91
C GLU A 74 -1.76 -3.18 -9.30
N ARG A 75 -2.89 -3.61 -8.77
CA ARG A 75 -4.18 -2.92 -9.00
C ARG A 75 -4.11 -1.48 -8.51
N THR A 76 -3.52 -1.25 -7.35
CA THR A 76 -3.35 0.09 -6.79
C THR A 76 -2.38 0.92 -7.63
N ASN A 77 -1.28 0.30 -8.08
CA ASN A 77 -0.30 0.96 -8.94
C ASN A 77 -0.96 1.45 -10.24
N ARG A 78 -1.80 0.63 -10.86
CA ARG A 78 -2.52 0.99 -12.08
C ARG A 78 -3.50 2.14 -11.84
N LYS A 79 -4.24 2.10 -10.73
CA LYS A 79 -5.15 3.19 -10.37
C LYS A 79 -4.40 4.49 -10.19
N PHE A 80 -3.30 4.46 -9.47
CA PHE A 80 -2.48 5.65 -9.23
C PHE A 80 -1.96 6.22 -10.56
N LEU A 81 -1.39 5.37 -11.40
CA LEU A 81 -0.83 5.79 -12.68
C LEU A 81 -1.90 6.40 -13.59
N SER A 82 -3.08 5.77 -13.67
CA SER A 82 -4.20 6.28 -14.48
C SER A 82 -4.67 7.64 -13.99
N ARG A 83 -4.82 7.81 -12.69
CA ARG A 83 -5.25 9.08 -12.07
C ARG A 83 -4.21 10.17 -12.28
N PHE A 84 -2.95 9.84 -12.06
CA PHE A 84 -1.86 10.81 -12.22
C PHE A 84 -1.70 11.23 -13.68
N SER A 85 -1.80 10.29 -14.62
CA SER A 85 -1.74 10.59 -16.06
C SER A 85 -2.86 11.51 -16.49
N LEU A 86 -4.09 11.28 -16.01
CA LEU A 86 -5.22 12.14 -16.33
C LEU A 86 -5.04 13.54 -15.73
N MET A 87 -4.55 13.61 -14.52
CA MET A 87 -4.22 14.86 -13.83
C MET A 87 -3.18 15.66 -14.63
N GLU A 88 -2.14 15.01 -15.14
CA GLU A 88 -1.14 15.64 -16.01
C GLU A 88 -1.76 16.17 -17.29
N GLN A 89 -2.60 15.37 -17.95
CA GLN A 89 -3.26 15.76 -19.19
C GLN A 89 -4.16 17.00 -19.00
N GLU A 90 -4.94 17.02 -17.94
CA GLU A 90 -5.83 18.13 -17.65
C GLU A 90 -5.08 19.43 -17.36
N THR A 91 -3.97 19.36 -16.64
CA THR A 91 -3.16 20.55 -16.34
C THR A 91 -2.41 21.04 -17.55
N ILE A 92 -1.91 20.15 -18.41
CA ILE A 92 -1.25 20.51 -19.66
C ILE A 92 -2.22 21.24 -20.59
N LYS A 93 -3.45 20.77 -20.74
CA LYS A 93 -4.48 21.42 -21.56
C LYS A 93 -4.74 22.86 -21.14
N LYS A 94 -4.61 23.15 -19.85
CA LYS A 94 -4.83 24.50 -19.30
C LYS A 94 -3.56 25.34 -19.27
N GLY A 95 -2.44 24.80 -19.75
CA GLY A 95 -1.16 25.48 -19.71
C GLY A 95 -0.56 25.62 -18.31
N LEU A 96 -0.97 24.74 -17.39
CA LEU A 96 -0.51 24.77 -16.01
C LEU A 96 0.66 23.79 -15.81
N ASP A 97 1.54 24.13 -14.87
CA ASP A 97 2.68 23.30 -14.51
C ASP A 97 2.43 22.72 -13.09
N LEU A 98 2.35 21.41 -13.00
CA LEU A 98 2.15 20.73 -11.72
C LEU A 98 3.20 21.10 -10.67
N LYS A 99 4.44 21.32 -11.11
CA LYS A 99 5.54 21.67 -10.21
C LYS A 99 5.34 23.03 -9.53
N LYS A 100 4.53 23.91 -10.11
CA LYS A 100 4.26 25.25 -9.60
C LYS A 100 2.98 25.34 -8.79
N MET A 101 2.25 24.23 -8.68
CA MET A 101 0.99 24.19 -7.95
C MET A 101 1.21 23.84 -6.49
N ASN A 102 0.40 24.40 -5.61
CA ASN A 102 0.42 24.04 -4.20
C ASN A 102 -0.34 22.71 -3.99
N LEU A 103 -0.25 22.16 -2.79
CA LEU A 103 -0.84 20.86 -2.48
C LEU A 103 -2.38 20.87 -2.63
N ASP A 104 -3.03 21.96 -2.23
CA ASP A 104 -4.49 22.08 -2.35
C ASP A 104 -4.94 22.04 -3.80
N GLU A 105 -4.22 22.75 -4.69
CA GLU A 105 -4.50 22.72 -6.12
C GLU A 105 -4.26 21.33 -6.72
N LEU A 106 -3.16 20.70 -6.35
CA LEU A 106 -2.82 19.33 -6.78
C LEU A 106 -3.91 18.34 -6.34
N ASN A 107 -4.36 18.44 -5.11
CA ASN A 107 -5.41 17.57 -4.59
C ASN A 107 -6.73 17.76 -5.33
N LEU A 108 -7.05 18.99 -5.71
CA LEU A 108 -8.26 19.29 -6.49
C LEU A 108 -8.24 18.56 -7.83
N TYR A 109 -7.13 18.62 -8.56
CA TYR A 109 -6.98 17.90 -9.83
C TYR A 109 -6.96 16.39 -9.65
N TRP A 110 -6.35 15.93 -8.56
CA TRP A 110 -6.36 14.49 -8.22
C TRP A 110 -7.79 13.99 -7.99
N GLU A 111 -8.59 14.71 -7.23
CA GLU A 111 -9.99 14.33 -6.98
C GLU A 111 -10.82 14.36 -8.25
N LYS A 112 -10.58 15.35 -9.14
CA LYS A 112 -11.25 15.39 -10.43
C LYS A 112 -10.89 14.19 -11.30
N ALA A 113 -9.62 13.82 -11.35
CA ALA A 113 -9.14 12.66 -12.11
C ALA A 113 -9.78 11.38 -11.59
N LYS A 114 -9.86 11.23 -10.27
CA LYS A 114 -10.48 10.10 -9.60
C LYS A 114 -11.97 9.98 -9.99
N GLU A 115 -12.70 11.10 -9.99
CA GLU A 115 -14.11 11.14 -10.37
C GLU A 115 -14.32 10.80 -11.85
N GLU A 116 -13.50 11.35 -12.73
CA GLU A 116 -13.59 11.07 -14.17
C GLU A 116 -13.35 9.60 -14.49
N LEU A 117 -12.37 8.99 -13.87
CA LEU A 117 -12.07 7.57 -14.07
C LEU A 117 -13.15 6.67 -13.48
N LYS A 118 -13.76 7.08 -12.40
CA LYS A 118 -14.87 6.36 -11.79
C LYS A 118 -16.10 6.37 -12.69
N LYS A 119 -16.38 7.50 -13.37
CA LYS A 119 -17.49 7.62 -14.32
C LYS A 119 -17.22 6.84 -15.61
N GLY A 120 -15.99 6.86 -16.10
CA GLY A 120 -15.59 6.14 -17.31
C GLY A 120 -15.27 4.68 -17.07
N GLY A 121 -14.89 4.33 -15.83
CA GLY A 121 -14.59 2.96 -15.43
C GLY A 121 -15.86 2.21 -15.09
N LYS A 122 -16.04 1.06 -15.66
CA LYS A 122 -17.20 0.23 -15.41
C LYS A 122 -16.91 -0.89 -14.43
#